data_92ce28613a34086e6f0bddf8afc398d1
#
_entry.id   92ce28613a34086e6f0bddf8afc398d1
#
_cell.length_a   1.000
_cell.length_b   1.000
_cell.length_c   1.000
_cell.angle_alpha   90.00
_cell.angle_beta   90.00
_cell.angle_gamma   90.00
#
_symmetry.space_group_name_H-M   'P 1'
#
loop_
_entity.id
_entity.type
_entity.pdbx_description
1 polymer ?
#
loop_
_entity_poly.entity_id
_entity_poly.type
_entity_poly.pdbx_seq_one_letter_code
_entity_poly.pdbx_strand_id
1 'polypeptide(L)'
;MAIWMKLLQPWINSLMRKNPVTLATILDPAASLAYDGKAWYQLISQARTLKLLPYLKLQFEREGLWEQIPPGPKLHLHSAWIHSNSIYYASRWELEKLTTELNGIRWMPLKGAAYSLLDLPHCRYRLTGDVDILVARNAVDKAEMLLKIQGWRSEPLDDYDSRYYRLWSHEVPPMRHPLRGTVLDVHHNLYPLVSSTIRVNIAGFWQGAQRHKTGISLPCLEDLFLHSALHLFMQEEFSSALRDLVDMAEIYRRGCDENLYFPVALQSRAKLLGLERPCWFAVRYLNLFFHEHIPVSNAGGMNVISAWCYDRLFVTTFFDLPHEKSPWYLPVARKLLEARGHWVKMSPLILSVHLWHKLKVRYLTSRKPQEA
;
A
#
# COMPACT_ATOMS: atom_id res chain seq x y z
N MET A 1 -17.31 -24.49 -3.36
CA MET A 1 -16.75 -23.20 -3.81
C MET A 1 -17.25 -22.76 -5.19
N ALA A 2 -17.24 -23.59 -6.22
CA ALA A 2 -17.68 -23.23 -7.58
C ALA A 2 -19.14 -22.77 -7.73
N ILE A 3 -20.08 -23.32 -6.97
CA ILE A 3 -21.51 -22.98 -7.05
C ILE A 3 -21.78 -21.57 -6.52
N TRP A 4 -21.12 -21.18 -5.42
CA TRP A 4 -21.29 -19.86 -4.81
C TRP A 4 -20.58 -18.73 -5.59
N MET A 5 -19.45 -19.03 -6.24
CA MET A 5 -18.87 -18.08 -7.19
C MET A 5 -19.83 -17.82 -8.36
N LYS A 6 -20.54 -18.83 -8.87
CA LYS A 6 -21.57 -18.65 -9.92
C LYS A 6 -22.76 -17.81 -9.45
N LEU A 7 -23.17 -17.90 -8.17
CA LEU A 7 -24.27 -17.11 -7.62
C LEU A 7 -23.88 -15.64 -7.37
N LEU A 8 -22.61 -15.38 -7.04
CA LEU A 8 -22.08 -14.04 -6.80
C LEU A 8 -21.59 -13.37 -8.08
N GLN A 9 -21.27 -14.14 -9.12
CA GLN A 9 -20.77 -13.66 -10.40
C GLN A 9 -21.68 -12.61 -11.06
N PRO A 10 -23.02 -12.75 -11.10
CA PRO A 10 -23.89 -11.72 -11.66
C PRO A 10 -23.81 -10.40 -10.90
N TRP A 11 -23.64 -10.46 -9.58
CA TRP A 11 -23.51 -9.26 -8.75
C TRP A 11 -22.10 -8.64 -8.88
N ILE A 12 -21.04 -9.46 -8.87
CA ILE A 12 -19.67 -9.04 -9.17
C ILE A 12 -19.63 -8.42 -10.59
N ASN A 13 -20.25 -9.07 -11.58
CA ASN A 13 -20.37 -8.54 -12.93
C ASN A 13 -21.20 -7.25 -12.99
N SER A 14 -22.21 -7.08 -12.11
CA SER A 14 -22.96 -5.83 -12.00
C SER A 14 -22.13 -4.70 -11.40
N LEU A 15 -21.27 -4.98 -10.44
CA LEU A 15 -20.25 -4.05 -9.91
C LEU A 15 -19.17 -3.77 -10.97
N MET A 16 -18.73 -4.82 -11.67
CA MET A 16 -17.71 -4.75 -12.73
C MET A 16 -18.24 -4.18 -14.05
N ARG A 17 -19.56 -4.22 -14.31
CA ARG A 17 -20.19 -3.49 -15.44
C ARG A 17 -20.06 -1.98 -15.31
N LYS A 18 -19.62 -1.51 -14.14
CA LYS A 18 -19.24 -0.13 -13.84
C LYS A 18 -17.79 -0.06 -13.40
N ASN A 19 -16.89 -0.80 -14.09
CA ASN A 19 -15.46 -0.60 -13.85
C ASN A 19 -15.17 0.89 -13.97
N PRO A 20 -14.53 1.51 -12.96
CA PRO A 20 -14.03 2.86 -13.12
C PRO A 20 -13.24 2.94 -14.41
N VAL A 21 -13.39 4.03 -15.13
CA VAL A 21 -12.70 4.21 -16.41
C VAL A 21 -11.19 3.99 -16.28
N THR A 22 -10.62 4.29 -15.11
CA THR A 22 -9.19 4.04 -14.82
C THR A 22 -8.84 2.55 -14.80
N LEU A 23 -9.65 1.71 -14.14
CA LEU A 23 -9.41 0.26 -14.13
C LEU A 23 -9.63 -0.35 -15.51
N ALA A 24 -10.70 0.06 -16.20
CA ALA A 24 -10.97 -0.38 -17.57
C ALA A 24 -9.80 -0.06 -18.51
N THR A 25 -9.24 1.15 -18.42
CA THR A 25 -8.06 1.57 -19.21
C THR A 25 -6.78 0.82 -18.83
N ILE A 26 -6.60 0.46 -17.55
CA ILE A 26 -5.46 -0.38 -17.14
C ILE A 26 -5.55 -1.78 -17.75
N LEU A 27 -6.74 -2.34 -17.85
CA LEU A 27 -6.98 -3.68 -18.38
C LEU A 27 -6.96 -3.74 -19.92
N ASP A 28 -7.46 -2.69 -20.56
CA ASP A 28 -7.51 -2.54 -22.00
C ASP A 28 -7.19 -1.08 -22.39
N PRO A 29 -5.89 -0.73 -22.48
CA PRO A 29 -5.48 0.63 -22.87
C PRO A 29 -5.96 1.02 -24.26
N ALA A 30 -6.08 0.08 -25.19
CA ALA A 30 -6.49 0.36 -26.57
C ALA A 30 -7.94 0.86 -26.67
N ALA A 31 -8.84 0.34 -25.84
CA ALA A 31 -10.23 0.81 -25.79
C ALA A 31 -10.34 2.31 -25.49
N SER A 32 -9.37 2.90 -24.80
CA SER A 32 -9.37 4.33 -24.46
C SER A 32 -9.18 5.25 -25.67
N LEU A 33 -8.65 4.73 -26.78
CA LEU A 33 -8.49 5.52 -28.02
C LEU A 33 -9.86 5.95 -28.59
N ALA A 34 -10.93 5.25 -28.24
CA ALA A 34 -12.30 5.59 -28.63
C ALA A 34 -12.98 6.57 -27.65
N TYR A 35 -12.29 7.03 -26.60
CA TYR A 35 -12.87 7.93 -25.60
C TYR A 35 -13.10 9.32 -26.18
N ASP A 36 -14.26 9.89 -25.88
CA ASP A 36 -14.54 11.31 -26.09
C ASP A 36 -13.85 12.19 -25.03
N GLY A 37 -13.97 13.50 -25.18
CA GLY A 37 -13.36 14.46 -24.24
C GLY A 37 -13.85 14.29 -22.80
N LYS A 38 -15.09 13.85 -22.59
CA LYS A 38 -15.66 13.61 -21.26
C LYS A 38 -15.05 12.37 -20.60
N ALA A 39 -14.93 11.29 -21.32
CA ALA A 39 -14.31 10.05 -20.84
C ALA A 39 -12.82 10.25 -20.51
N TRP A 40 -12.08 10.99 -21.34
CA TRP A 40 -10.70 11.38 -21.05
C TRP A 40 -10.59 12.25 -19.81
N TYR A 41 -11.47 13.25 -19.65
CA TYR A 41 -11.50 14.08 -18.43
C TYR A 41 -11.75 13.23 -17.18
N GLN A 42 -12.70 12.30 -17.24
CA GLN A 42 -13.02 11.37 -16.15
C GLN A 42 -11.81 10.48 -15.82
N LEU A 43 -11.16 9.89 -16.84
CA LEU A 43 -9.95 9.06 -16.67
C LEU A 43 -8.84 9.82 -15.97
N ILE A 44 -8.49 11.01 -16.46
CA ILE A 44 -7.42 11.83 -15.88
C ILE A 44 -7.74 12.24 -14.43
N SER A 45 -8.99 12.60 -14.15
CA SER A 45 -9.45 12.96 -12.80
C SER A 45 -9.35 11.79 -11.83
N GLN A 46 -9.86 10.62 -12.20
CA GLN A 46 -9.80 9.41 -11.38
C GLN A 46 -8.36 8.93 -11.18
N ALA A 47 -7.58 8.82 -12.25
CA ALA A 47 -6.21 8.37 -12.19
C ALA A 47 -5.31 9.31 -11.35
N ARG A 48 -5.62 10.61 -11.33
CA ARG A 48 -4.95 11.58 -10.45
C ARG A 48 -5.25 11.31 -8.99
N THR A 49 -6.51 11.14 -8.63
CA THR A 49 -6.95 10.81 -7.27
C THR A 49 -6.30 9.51 -6.78
N LEU A 50 -6.21 8.51 -7.63
CA LEU A 50 -5.60 7.20 -7.36
C LEU A 50 -4.07 7.20 -7.42
N LYS A 51 -3.43 8.32 -7.78
CA LYS A 51 -1.97 8.40 -8.00
C LYS A 51 -1.46 7.45 -9.11
N LEU A 52 -2.29 7.17 -10.12
CA LEU A 52 -2.03 6.20 -11.20
C LEU A 52 -1.75 6.86 -12.57
N LEU A 53 -1.74 8.21 -12.67
CA LEU A 53 -1.41 8.88 -13.94
C LEU A 53 -0.07 8.41 -14.54
N PRO A 54 1.04 8.32 -13.77
CA PRO A 54 2.28 7.82 -14.35
C PRO A 54 2.15 6.37 -14.81
N TYR A 55 1.45 5.53 -14.06
CA TYR A 55 1.27 4.12 -14.42
C TYR A 55 0.46 3.94 -15.70
N LEU A 56 -0.56 4.77 -15.95
CA LEU A 56 -1.26 4.75 -17.24
C LEU A 56 -0.32 5.07 -18.41
N LYS A 57 0.62 6.00 -18.23
CA LYS A 57 1.65 6.24 -19.25
C LYS A 57 2.46 4.97 -19.54
N LEU A 58 2.87 4.23 -18.49
CA LEU A 58 3.56 2.95 -18.67
C LEU A 58 2.72 1.96 -19.48
N GLN A 59 1.40 1.85 -19.20
CA GLN A 59 0.52 0.95 -19.93
C GLN A 59 0.42 1.34 -21.42
N PHE A 60 0.24 2.63 -21.71
CA PHE A 60 0.22 3.10 -23.11
C PHE A 60 1.55 2.89 -23.83
N GLU A 61 2.68 3.00 -23.14
CA GLU A 61 4.00 2.69 -23.72
C GLU A 61 4.20 1.20 -23.98
N ARG A 62 3.78 0.34 -23.05
CA ARG A 62 3.85 -1.13 -23.20
C ARG A 62 3.07 -1.62 -24.42
N GLU A 63 1.90 -1.03 -24.67
CA GLU A 63 1.03 -1.37 -25.79
C GLU A 63 1.39 -0.63 -27.11
N GLY A 64 2.41 0.23 -27.11
CA GLY A 64 2.80 1.02 -28.28
C GLY A 64 1.77 2.10 -28.67
N LEU A 65 0.90 2.51 -27.75
CA LEU A 65 -0.20 3.46 -27.99
C LEU A 65 0.15 4.90 -27.65
N TRP A 66 1.32 5.16 -27.07
CA TRP A 66 1.67 6.47 -26.53
C TRP A 66 1.50 7.63 -27.52
N GLU A 67 1.87 7.42 -28.78
CA GLU A 67 1.77 8.46 -29.79
C GLU A 67 0.33 8.75 -30.26
N GLN A 68 -0.57 7.83 -29.99
CA GLN A 68 -1.99 7.95 -30.37
C GLN A 68 -2.83 8.68 -29.32
N ILE A 69 -2.27 8.94 -28.14
CA ILE A 69 -2.97 9.63 -27.05
C ILE A 69 -3.20 11.10 -27.42
N PRO A 70 -4.42 11.66 -27.24
CA PRO A 70 -4.70 13.06 -27.49
C PRO A 70 -3.79 14.01 -26.72
N PRO A 71 -3.44 15.20 -27.27
CA PRO A 71 -2.43 16.11 -26.67
C PRO A 71 -2.73 16.52 -25.22
N GLY A 72 -4.00 16.81 -24.87
CA GLY A 72 -4.39 17.22 -23.52
C GLY A 72 -4.14 16.14 -22.47
N PRO A 73 -4.74 14.95 -22.57
CA PRO A 73 -4.43 13.81 -21.71
C PRO A 73 -2.94 13.45 -21.68
N LYS A 74 -2.28 13.43 -22.83
CA LYS A 74 -0.85 13.12 -22.97
C LYS A 74 0.02 14.04 -22.10
N LEU A 75 -0.29 15.34 -22.04
CA LEU A 75 0.40 16.31 -21.20
C LEU A 75 0.28 15.97 -19.71
N HIS A 76 -0.92 15.63 -19.23
CA HIS A 76 -1.14 15.24 -17.83
C HIS A 76 -0.38 13.98 -17.43
N LEU A 77 -0.43 12.96 -18.30
CA LEU A 77 0.28 11.70 -18.08
C LEU A 77 1.80 11.90 -18.06
N HIS A 78 2.32 12.70 -19.00
CA HIS A 78 3.74 12.99 -19.10
C HIS A 78 4.26 13.81 -17.91
N SER A 79 3.55 14.86 -17.51
CA SER A 79 3.90 15.67 -16.33
C SER A 79 3.93 14.83 -15.04
N ALA A 80 2.95 13.95 -14.88
CA ALA A 80 2.91 13.07 -13.72
C ALA A 80 4.07 12.06 -13.73
N TRP A 81 4.47 11.57 -14.91
CA TRP A 81 5.63 10.70 -15.03
C TRP A 81 6.95 11.43 -14.73
N ILE A 82 7.16 12.67 -15.21
CA ILE A 82 8.33 13.47 -14.84
C ILE A 82 8.45 13.57 -13.32
N HIS A 83 7.35 13.85 -12.65
CA HIS A 83 7.31 13.96 -11.20
C HIS A 83 7.64 12.63 -10.52
N SER A 84 6.99 11.52 -10.93
CA SER A 84 7.26 10.19 -10.34
C SER A 84 8.69 9.72 -10.59
N ASN A 85 9.24 9.98 -11.77
CA ASN A 85 10.62 9.66 -12.10
C ASN A 85 11.63 10.49 -11.28
N SER A 86 11.32 11.75 -10.98
CA SER A 86 12.10 12.58 -10.05
C SER A 86 12.09 11.98 -8.63
N ILE A 87 10.91 11.57 -8.13
CA ILE A 87 10.79 10.89 -6.83
C ILE A 87 11.59 9.59 -6.80
N TYR A 88 11.56 8.81 -7.88
CA TYR A 88 12.35 7.58 -7.98
C TYR A 88 13.85 7.83 -7.77
N TYR A 89 14.42 8.81 -8.45
CA TYR A 89 15.84 9.14 -8.30
C TYR A 89 16.15 9.74 -6.92
N ALA A 90 15.27 10.59 -6.39
CA ALA A 90 15.42 11.15 -5.05
C ALA A 90 15.41 10.05 -3.98
N SER A 91 14.48 9.07 -4.09
CA SER A 91 14.41 7.93 -3.18
C SER A 91 15.68 7.07 -3.24
N ARG A 92 16.19 6.77 -4.43
CA ARG A 92 17.45 6.01 -4.58
C ARG A 92 18.65 6.74 -3.97
N TRP A 93 18.76 8.04 -4.23
CA TRP A 93 19.80 8.87 -3.62
C TRP A 93 19.70 8.86 -2.08
N GLU A 94 18.48 8.94 -1.54
CA GLU A 94 18.26 8.87 -0.10
C GLU A 94 18.69 7.52 0.49
N LEU A 95 18.40 6.40 -0.19
CA LEU A 95 18.84 5.07 0.22
C LEU A 95 20.38 4.93 0.24
N GLU A 96 21.07 5.56 -0.73
CA GLU A 96 22.53 5.62 -0.72
C GLU A 96 23.06 6.40 0.49
N LYS A 97 22.43 7.53 0.84
CA LYS A 97 22.78 8.31 2.05
C LYS A 97 22.54 7.51 3.32
N LEU A 98 21.39 6.86 3.43
CA LEU A 98 21.05 6.01 4.58
C LEU A 98 22.06 4.87 4.77
N THR A 99 22.66 4.35 3.72
CA THR A 99 23.72 3.32 3.83
C THR A 99 24.93 3.83 4.61
N THR A 100 25.30 5.08 4.44
CA THR A 100 26.37 5.73 5.20
C THR A 100 25.90 6.14 6.60
N GLU A 101 24.72 6.73 6.71
CA GLU A 101 24.15 7.26 7.94
C GLU A 101 23.84 6.17 8.97
N LEU A 102 23.43 4.98 8.51
CA LEU A 102 23.13 3.80 9.32
C LEU A 102 24.28 2.78 9.33
N ASN A 103 25.51 3.24 9.16
CA ASN A 103 26.67 2.35 9.16
C ASN A 103 26.74 1.51 10.45
N GLY A 104 26.94 0.20 10.29
CA GLY A 104 26.98 -0.76 11.40
C GLY A 104 25.61 -1.15 11.96
N ILE A 105 24.53 -0.76 11.29
CA ILE A 105 23.17 -1.23 11.57
C ILE A 105 22.68 -2.07 10.39
N ARG A 106 22.11 -3.23 10.68
CA ARG A 106 21.39 -4.01 9.66
C ARG A 106 20.01 -3.38 9.44
N TRP A 107 19.76 -2.95 8.21
CA TRP A 107 18.49 -2.40 7.80
C TRP A 107 18.10 -2.86 6.39
N MET A 108 16.85 -2.69 6.01
CA MET A 108 16.35 -2.92 4.66
C MET A 108 15.26 -1.92 4.30
N PRO A 109 15.18 -1.45 3.05
CA PRO A 109 14.04 -0.66 2.58
C PRO A 109 12.80 -1.53 2.44
N LEU A 110 11.65 -0.89 2.59
CA LEU A 110 10.32 -1.50 2.43
C LEU A 110 9.55 -0.81 1.29
N LYS A 111 8.44 -1.41 0.86
CA LYS A 111 7.49 -0.82 -0.11
C LYS A 111 8.18 -0.16 -1.33
N GLY A 112 7.78 1.07 -1.67
CA GLY A 112 8.27 1.83 -2.82
C GLY A 112 9.79 2.01 -2.86
N ALA A 113 10.44 2.16 -1.71
CA ALA A 113 11.89 2.26 -1.60
C ALA A 113 12.58 0.95 -2.03
N ALA A 114 12.06 -0.21 -1.59
CA ALA A 114 12.54 -1.52 -2.02
C ALA A 114 12.29 -1.77 -3.51
N TYR A 115 11.12 -1.37 -4.04
CA TYR A 115 10.80 -1.53 -5.46
C TYR A 115 11.81 -0.83 -6.35
N SER A 116 12.30 0.35 -5.92
CA SER A 116 13.28 1.13 -6.68
C SER A 116 14.66 0.44 -6.79
N LEU A 117 15.08 -0.30 -5.76
CA LEU A 117 16.34 -1.04 -5.77
C LEU A 117 16.25 -2.37 -6.53
N LEU A 118 15.06 -2.96 -6.58
CA LEU A 118 14.79 -4.17 -7.36
C LEU A 118 14.50 -3.86 -8.83
N ASP A 119 14.52 -2.59 -9.23
CA ASP A 119 14.21 -2.11 -10.57
C ASP A 119 12.92 -2.73 -11.12
N LEU A 120 11.85 -2.78 -10.28
CA LEU A 120 10.55 -3.27 -10.72
C LEU A 120 10.02 -2.39 -11.86
N PRO A 121 9.37 -2.95 -12.89
CA PRO A 121 9.00 -2.20 -14.11
C PRO A 121 8.20 -0.92 -13.86
N HIS A 122 7.36 -0.91 -12.82
CA HIS A 122 6.49 0.21 -12.48
C HIS A 122 7.13 1.23 -11.52
N CYS A 123 8.30 0.97 -10.95
CA CYS A 123 8.86 1.80 -9.86
C CYS A 123 9.10 3.27 -10.26
N ARG A 124 9.45 3.54 -11.53
CA ARG A 124 9.60 4.90 -12.07
C ARG A 124 8.28 5.61 -12.37
N TYR A 125 7.19 4.85 -12.38
CA TYR A 125 5.84 5.29 -12.67
C TYR A 125 4.96 5.30 -11.43
N ARG A 126 5.58 5.27 -10.23
CA ARG A 126 4.91 5.21 -8.95
C ARG A 126 5.16 6.48 -8.14
N LEU A 127 4.08 7.14 -7.72
CA LEU A 127 4.16 8.25 -6.78
C LEU A 127 4.28 7.72 -5.34
N THR A 128 5.40 7.99 -4.70
CA THR A 128 5.67 7.71 -3.27
C THR A 128 5.82 9.02 -2.50
N GLY A 129 5.52 9.02 -1.21
CA GLY A 129 5.64 10.21 -0.35
C GLY A 129 6.75 10.12 0.69
N ASP A 130 7.12 8.91 1.06
CA ASP A 130 7.97 8.56 2.18
C ASP A 130 8.98 7.47 1.80
N VAL A 131 10.00 7.32 2.63
CA VAL A 131 10.97 6.22 2.56
C VAL A 131 10.75 5.35 3.79
N ASP A 132 10.26 4.14 3.59
CA ASP A 132 10.10 3.16 4.67
C ASP A 132 11.35 2.29 4.78
N ILE A 133 11.88 2.12 6.00
CA ILE A 133 12.96 1.17 6.28
C ILE A 133 12.63 0.28 7.48
N LEU A 134 13.13 -0.94 7.47
CA LEU A 134 13.05 -1.86 8.59
C LEU A 134 14.42 -1.97 9.25
N VAL A 135 14.49 -1.82 10.57
CA VAL A 135 15.67 -2.11 11.40
C VAL A 135 15.34 -3.16 12.44
N ALA A 136 16.35 -3.88 12.95
CA ALA A 136 16.13 -4.81 14.05
C ALA A 136 15.68 -4.05 15.31
N ARG A 137 14.71 -4.59 16.06
CA ARG A 137 14.14 -3.90 17.23
C ARG A 137 15.20 -3.46 18.25
N ASN A 138 16.21 -4.26 18.49
CA ASN A 138 17.32 -3.93 19.40
C ASN A 138 18.28 -2.86 18.83
N ALA A 139 18.13 -2.47 17.58
CA ALA A 139 18.96 -1.45 16.93
C ALA A 139 18.20 -0.12 16.74
N VAL A 140 16.90 -0.05 17.09
CA VAL A 140 16.04 1.14 16.88
C VAL A 140 16.63 2.39 17.53
N ASP A 141 16.96 2.33 18.81
CA ASP A 141 17.45 3.51 19.56
C ASP A 141 18.79 4.00 18.98
N LYS A 142 19.65 3.07 18.55
CA LYS A 142 20.91 3.41 17.89
C LYS A 142 20.68 4.01 16.50
N ALA A 143 19.73 3.46 15.72
CA ALA A 143 19.38 3.99 14.42
C ALA A 143 18.82 5.42 14.54
N GLU A 144 17.87 5.64 15.45
CA GLU A 144 17.30 6.96 15.71
C GLU A 144 18.37 7.98 16.14
N MET A 145 19.30 7.57 17.02
CA MET A 145 20.42 8.43 17.44
C MET A 145 21.31 8.81 16.25
N LEU A 146 21.72 7.84 15.42
CA LEU A 146 22.57 8.11 14.24
C LEU A 146 21.87 9.02 13.25
N LEU A 147 20.60 8.79 12.96
CA LEU A 147 19.80 9.64 12.08
C LEU A 147 19.71 11.08 12.62
N LYS A 148 19.50 11.26 13.92
CA LYS A 148 19.47 12.60 14.55
C LYS A 148 20.82 13.32 14.41
N ILE A 149 21.94 12.63 14.57
CA ILE A 149 23.29 13.19 14.34
C ILE A 149 23.44 13.67 12.89
N GLN A 150 22.82 12.99 11.92
CA GLN A 150 22.84 13.35 10.51
C GLN A 150 21.80 14.44 10.13
N GLY A 151 21.08 14.98 11.11
CA GLY A 151 20.16 16.08 10.92
C GLY A 151 18.69 15.72 10.76
N TRP A 152 18.33 14.45 10.85
CA TRP A 152 16.93 14.02 10.88
C TRP A 152 16.25 14.47 12.17
N ARG A 153 15.01 14.88 12.09
CA ARG A 153 14.21 15.37 13.21
C ARG A 153 12.91 14.59 13.30
N SER A 154 12.61 14.03 14.47
CA SER A 154 11.29 13.45 14.73
C SER A 154 10.24 14.55 14.80
N GLU A 155 9.04 14.27 14.29
CA GLU A 155 7.92 15.19 14.49
C GLU A 155 7.59 15.31 15.99
N PRO A 156 7.27 16.53 16.47
CA PRO A 156 6.87 16.72 17.86
C PRO A 156 5.55 16.01 18.12
N LEU A 157 5.53 15.16 19.12
CA LEU A 157 4.36 14.39 19.54
C LEU A 157 3.98 14.77 20.98
N ASP A 158 2.70 14.62 21.31
CA ASP A 158 2.27 14.66 22.70
C ASP A 158 2.74 13.42 23.48
N ASP A 159 2.61 13.45 24.81
CA ASP A 159 3.07 12.36 25.67
C ASP A 159 2.37 11.02 25.38
N TYR A 160 1.09 11.08 24.98
CA TYR A 160 0.34 9.88 24.63
C TYR A 160 0.83 9.26 23.31
N ASP A 161 0.96 10.07 22.27
CA ASP A 161 1.42 9.62 20.95
C ASP A 161 2.88 9.14 21.03
N SER A 162 3.75 9.82 21.78
CA SER A 162 5.12 9.36 22.06
C SER A 162 5.15 7.98 22.71
N ARG A 163 4.27 7.76 23.70
CA ARG A 163 4.12 6.46 24.37
C ARG A 163 3.54 5.39 23.44
N TYR A 164 2.57 5.77 22.61
CA TYR A 164 1.97 4.88 21.61
C TYR A 164 3.03 4.32 20.67
N TYR A 165 3.83 5.19 20.04
CA TYR A 165 4.89 4.78 19.11
C TYR A 165 5.91 3.87 19.79
N ARG A 166 6.36 4.18 21.00
CA ARG A 166 7.41 3.41 21.68
C ARG A 166 6.96 2.03 22.17
N LEU A 167 5.72 1.89 22.63
CA LEU A 167 5.24 0.67 23.28
C LEU A 167 4.36 -0.21 22.40
N TRP A 168 3.59 0.38 21.49
CA TRP A 168 2.50 -0.29 20.80
C TRP A 168 2.63 -0.29 19.28
N SER A 169 3.31 0.70 18.71
CA SER A 169 3.52 0.78 17.27
C SER A 169 4.54 -0.26 16.77
N HIS A 170 4.64 -0.37 15.48
CA HIS A 170 5.63 -1.16 14.74
C HIS A 170 6.76 -0.29 14.17
N GLU A 171 6.71 1.02 14.41
CA GLU A 171 7.61 2.04 13.88
C GLU A 171 7.88 3.11 14.94
N VAL A 172 8.91 3.91 14.76
CA VAL A 172 9.15 5.14 15.54
C VAL A 172 8.36 6.30 14.94
N PRO A 173 8.23 7.43 15.65
CA PRO A 173 7.65 8.65 15.08
C PRO A 173 8.33 9.02 13.75
N PRO A 174 7.55 9.45 12.74
CA PRO A 174 8.10 9.84 11.44
C PRO A 174 9.24 10.85 11.60
N MET A 175 10.31 10.65 10.86
CA MET A 175 11.46 11.54 10.86
C MET A 175 11.53 12.33 9.56
N ARG A 176 11.79 13.63 9.66
CA ARG A 176 11.96 14.52 8.50
C ARG A 176 13.35 15.09 8.45
N HIS A 177 13.96 15.08 7.25
CA HIS A 177 15.21 15.77 7.06
C HIS A 177 14.94 17.21 6.56
N PRO A 178 15.23 18.29 7.35
CA PRO A 178 14.76 19.64 7.05
C PRO A 178 15.34 20.22 5.77
N LEU A 179 16.57 19.85 5.38
CA LEU A 179 17.22 20.35 4.16
C LEU A 179 16.85 19.52 2.93
N ARG A 180 16.55 18.23 3.07
CA ARG A 180 16.24 17.33 1.97
C ARG A 180 14.73 17.23 1.71
N GLY A 181 13.92 17.55 2.72
CA GLY A 181 12.46 17.46 2.65
C GLY A 181 11.93 16.02 2.73
N THR A 182 12.79 15.01 2.75
CA THR A 182 12.42 13.59 2.83
C THR A 182 11.78 13.27 4.17
N VAL A 183 10.74 12.44 4.13
CA VAL A 183 10.14 11.78 5.29
C VAL A 183 10.63 10.34 5.33
N LEU A 184 11.06 9.90 6.50
CA LEU A 184 11.60 8.56 6.76
C LEU A 184 10.79 7.90 7.87
N ASP A 185 10.21 6.74 7.56
CA ASP A 185 9.52 5.89 8.51
C ASP A 185 10.40 4.70 8.88
N VAL A 186 10.84 4.68 10.15
CA VAL A 186 11.73 3.64 10.67
C VAL A 186 10.91 2.57 11.39
N HIS A 187 10.71 1.45 10.72
CA HIS A 187 9.97 0.30 11.24
C HIS A 187 10.90 -0.65 12.01
N HIS A 188 10.36 -1.33 13.00
CA HIS A 188 11.01 -2.47 13.68
C HIS A 188 10.15 -3.74 13.63
N ASN A 189 8.94 -3.64 13.11
CA ASN A 189 8.05 -4.73 12.75
C ASN A 189 7.24 -4.30 11.52
N LEU A 190 6.48 -5.20 10.92
CA LEU A 190 5.62 -4.90 9.77
C LEU A 190 4.18 -4.56 10.19
N TYR A 191 3.83 -4.79 11.45
CA TYR A 191 2.49 -4.55 11.98
C TYR A 191 2.55 -4.26 13.49
N PRO A 192 1.56 -3.52 14.05
CA PRO A 192 1.56 -3.17 15.47
C PRO A 192 1.69 -4.37 16.40
N LEU A 193 2.59 -4.26 17.38
CA LEU A 193 2.92 -5.33 18.33
C LEU A 193 1.73 -5.73 19.21
N VAL A 194 0.79 -4.80 19.39
CA VAL A 194 -0.41 -4.97 20.23
C VAL A 194 -1.59 -5.59 19.51
N SER A 195 -1.43 -5.92 18.23
CA SER A 195 -2.46 -6.64 17.50
C SER A 195 -2.72 -8.00 18.12
N SER A 196 -4.00 -8.31 18.37
CA SER A 196 -4.44 -9.62 18.82
C SER A 196 -4.74 -10.58 17.67
N THR A 197 -4.85 -10.04 16.44
CA THR A 197 -5.32 -10.78 15.27
C THR A 197 -4.23 -11.16 14.29
N ILE A 198 -3.13 -10.38 14.25
CA ILE A 198 -2.01 -10.61 13.35
C ILE A 198 -0.70 -10.57 14.15
N ARG A 199 0.08 -11.62 14.03
CA ARG A 199 1.43 -11.71 14.59
C ARG A 199 2.40 -12.07 13.49
N VAL A 200 3.17 -11.08 13.05
CA VAL A 200 4.15 -11.27 11.99
C VAL A 200 5.39 -11.97 12.55
N ASN A 201 5.82 -13.04 11.89
CA ASN A 201 7.12 -13.66 12.15
C ASN A 201 8.23 -12.79 11.55
N ILE A 202 8.60 -11.72 12.27
CA ILE A 202 9.62 -10.77 11.79
C ILE A 202 11.02 -11.42 11.66
N ALA A 203 11.33 -12.43 12.45
CA ALA A 203 12.58 -13.18 12.31
C ALA A 203 12.61 -13.93 10.98
N GLY A 204 11.50 -14.59 10.62
CA GLY A 204 11.34 -15.22 9.30
C GLY A 204 11.45 -14.23 8.15
N PHE A 205 10.89 -13.02 8.30
CA PHE A 205 11.03 -11.94 7.31
C PHE A 205 12.51 -11.56 7.10
N TRP A 206 13.28 -11.36 8.17
CA TRP A 206 14.71 -11.10 8.11
C TRP A 206 15.53 -12.25 7.50
N GLN A 207 15.11 -13.50 7.72
CA GLN A 207 15.79 -14.69 7.15
C GLN A 207 15.59 -14.79 5.63
N GLY A 208 14.46 -14.31 5.10
CA GLY A 208 14.19 -14.27 3.66
C GLY A 208 14.87 -13.12 2.92
N ALA A 209 15.53 -12.22 3.63
CA ALA A 209 16.17 -11.07 3.02
C ALA A 209 17.35 -11.49 2.12
N GLN A 210 17.40 -10.89 0.94
CA GLN A 210 18.44 -11.07 -0.06
C GLN A 210 19.42 -9.89 0.00
N ARG A 211 20.70 -10.15 -0.34
CA ARG A 211 21.69 -9.08 -0.39
C ARG A 211 21.76 -8.46 -1.77
N HIS A 212 21.47 -7.17 -1.85
CA HIS A 212 21.64 -6.41 -3.07
C HIS A 212 23.13 -6.13 -3.36
N LYS A 213 23.48 -5.84 -4.64
CA LYS A 213 24.84 -5.47 -5.07
C LYS A 213 25.45 -4.26 -4.33
N THR A 214 24.62 -3.37 -3.80
CA THR A 214 25.02 -2.22 -2.97
C THR A 214 25.35 -2.62 -1.51
N GLY A 215 25.16 -3.87 -1.13
CA GLY A 215 25.33 -4.35 0.24
C GLY A 215 24.09 -4.21 1.12
N ILE A 216 23.04 -3.51 0.66
CA ILE A 216 21.77 -3.36 1.38
C ILE A 216 21.02 -4.69 1.37
N SER A 217 20.38 -5.05 2.50
CA SER A 217 19.43 -6.17 2.53
C SER A 217 18.13 -5.77 1.87
N LEU A 218 17.53 -6.63 1.05
CA LEU A 218 16.22 -6.42 0.40
C LEU A 218 15.28 -7.57 0.77
N PRO A 219 13.96 -7.28 0.93
CA PRO A 219 12.96 -8.33 1.00
C PRO A 219 12.93 -9.14 -0.30
N CYS A 220 12.62 -10.44 -0.25
CA CYS A 220 12.29 -11.21 -1.45
C CYS A 220 10.93 -10.75 -2.04
N LEU A 221 10.61 -11.14 -3.26
CA LEU A 221 9.37 -10.72 -3.95
C LEU A 221 8.12 -11.17 -3.21
N GLU A 222 8.12 -12.37 -2.62
CA GLU A 222 7.03 -12.87 -1.79
C GLU A 222 6.81 -11.97 -0.57
N ASP A 223 7.89 -11.54 0.09
CA ASP A 223 7.84 -10.67 1.26
C ASP A 223 7.32 -9.27 0.90
N LEU A 224 7.73 -8.73 -0.24
CA LEU A 224 7.22 -7.45 -0.75
C LEU A 224 5.72 -7.53 -1.04
N PHE A 225 5.28 -8.59 -1.70
CA PHE A 225 3.86 -8.83 -1.97
C PHE A 225 3.07 -8.92 -0.66
N LEU A 226 3.53 -9.73 0.29
CA LEU A 226 2.85 -9.95 1.57
C LEU A 226 2.83 -8.70 2.45
N HIS A 227 3.90 -7.90 2.43
CA HIS A 227 3.93 -6.62 3.14
C HIS A 227 2.95 -5.61 2.52
N SER A 228 2.87 -5.51 1.19
CA SER A 228 1.88 -4.67 0.51
C SER A 228 0.46 -5.11 0.80
N ALA A 229 0.20 -6.42 0.82
CA ALA A 229 -1.10 -6.99 1.19
C ALA A 229 -1.45 -6.69 2.65
N LEU A 230 -0.50 -6.85 3.57
CA LEU A 230 -0.68 -6.52 4.99
C LEU A 230 -1.02 -5.04 5.15
N HIS A 231 -0.25 -4.16 4.51
CA HIS A 231 -0.45 -2.73 4.56
C HIS A 231 -1.81 -2.32 3.98
N LEU A 232 -2.22 -2.83 2.81
CA LEU A 232 -3.50 -2.47 2.20
C LEU A 232 -4.70 -2.98 3.01
N PHE A 233 -4.70 -4.26 3.38
CA PHE A 233 -5.93 -4.90 3.89
C PHE A 233 -6.09 -4.86 5.40
N MET A 234 -5.04 -4.45 6.17
CA MET A 234 -5.09 -4.44 7.63
C MET A 234 -4.97 -3.03 8.24
N GLN A 235 -5.30 -2.01 7.44
CA GLN A 235 -5.35 -0.61 7.86
C GLN A 235 -6.78 -0.04 7.78
N GLU A 236 -6.93 1.25 8.13
CA GLU A 236 -8.20 1.98 8.16
C GLU A 236 -8.46 2.77 6.88
N GLU A 237 -7.42 3.15 6.14
CA GLU A 237 -7.50 4.04 4.98
C GLU A 237 -7.24 3.30 3.67
N PHE A 238 -8.05 3.60 2.64
CA PHE A 238 -8.05 2.89 1.36
C PHE A 238 -7.98 3.85 0.15
N SER A 239 -7.57 5.09 0.36
CA SER A 239 -7.51 6.11 -0.70
C SER A 239 -6.57 5.76 -1.87
N SER A 240 -5.57 4.93 -1.64
CA SER A 240 -4.63 4.45 -2.66
C SER A 240 -4.77 2.96 -2.99
N ALA A 241 -5.89 2.35 -2.63
CA ALA A 241 -6.07 0.90 -2.73
C ALA A 241 -5.81 0.33 -4.14
N LEU A 242 -6.31 0.98 -5.19
CA LEU A 242 -6.09 0.50 -6.56
C LEU A 242 -4.61 0.60 -6.97
N ARG A 243 -3.88 1.62 -6.53
CA ARG A 243 -2.44 1.73 -6.74
C ARG A 243 -1.69 0.59 -6.05
N ASP A 244 -2.03 0.29 -4.81
CA ASP A 244 -1.37 -0.76 -4.04
C ASP A 244 -1.70 -2.16 -4.62
N LEU A 245 -2.89 -2.34 -5.20
CA LEU A 245 -3.23 -3.54 -5.96
C LEU A 245 -2.43 -3.65 -7.26
N VAL A 246 -2.20 -2.54 -7.96
CA VAL A 246 -1.30 -2.48 -9.13
C VAL A 246 0.13 -2.87 -8.75
N ASP A 247 0.64 -2.33 -7.64
CA ASP A 247 1.97 -2.71 -7.12
C ASP A 247 2.05 -4.23 -6.90
N MET A 248 1.04 -4.82 -6.26
CA MET A 248 0.99 -6.27 -6.02
C MET A 248 0.88 -7.09 -7.31
N ALA A 249 0.12 -6.62 -8.31
CA ALA A 249 0.04 -7.28 -9.61
C ALA A 249 1.40 -7.29 -10.33
N GLU A 250 2.11 -6.15 -10.32
CA GLU A 250 3.44 -6.05 -10.92
C GLU A 250 4.49 -6.92 -10.19
N ILE A 251 4.44 -6.96 -8.85
CA ILE A 251 5.31 -7.86 -8.06
C ILE A 251 5.00 -9.32 -8.38
N TYR A 252 3.72 -9.68 -8.46
CA TYR A 252 3.30 -11.05 -8.75
C TYR A 252 3.75 -11.50 -10.13
N ARG A 253 3.53 -10.68 -11.18
CA ARG A 253 3.98 -10.95 -12.55
C ARG A 253 5.49 -11.13 -12.59
N ARG A 254 6.25 -10.22 -11.97
CA ARG A 254 7.70 -10.32 -11.86
C ARG A 254 8.13 -11.61 -11.16
N GLY A 255 7.45 -11.99 -10.08
CA GLY A 255 7.73 -13.25 -9.37
C GLY A 255 7.49 -14.49 -10.23
N CYS A 256 6.42 -14.50 -11.03
CA CYS A 256 6.13 -15.59 -11.97
C CYS A 256 7.14 -15.65 -13.13
N ASP A 257 7.63 -14.49 -13.61
CA ASP A 257 8.66 -14.43 -14.64
C ASP A 257 10.01 -15.01 -14.15
N GLU A 258 10.34 -14.79 -12.86
CA GLU A 258 11.57 -15.30 -12.26
C GLU A 258 11.44 -16.75 -11.76
N ASN A 259 10.26 -17.16 -11.34
CA ASN A 259 10.02 -18.47 -10.74
C ASN A 259 8.61 -18.99 -11.06
N LEU A 260 8.53 -20.02 -11.86
CA LEU A 260 7.26 -20.68 -12.21
C LEU A 260 6.45 -21.16 -10.97
N TYR A 261 7.14 -21.46 -9.88
CA TYR A 261 6.52 -21.90 -8.61
C TYR A 261 6.20 -20.74 -7.66
N PHE A 262 6.34 -19.48 -8.12
CA PHE A 262 6.08 -18.32 -7.28
C PHE A 262 4.71 -18.33 -6.58
N PRO A 263 3.58 -18.76 -7.21
CA PRO A 263 2.29 -18.84 -6.52
C PRO A 263 2.29 -19.77 -5.31
N VAL A 264 3.01 -20.88 -5.39
CA VAL A 264 3.14 -21.86 -4.29
C VAL A 264 4.09 -21.35 -3.23
N ALA A 265 5.22 -20.73 -3.64
CA ALA A 265 6.19 -20.11 -2.76
C ALA A 265 5.54 -18.98 -1.95
N LEU A 266 4.74 -18.13 -2.59
CA LEU A 266 3.99 -17.06 -1.94
C LEU A 266 3.05 -17.55 -0.84
N GLN A 267 2.30 -18.63 -1.08
CA GLN A 267 1.40 -19.21 -0.08
C GLN A 267 2.17 -19.83 1.09
N SER A 268 3.27 -20.54 0.79
CA SER A 268 4.15 -21.13 1.82
C SER A 268 4.80 -20.03 2.67
N ARG A 269 5.20 -18.94 2.03
CA ARG A 269 5.78 -17.77 2.69
C ARG A 269 4.75 -17.04 3.55
N ALA A 270 3.51 -16.88 3.08
CA ALA A 270 2.41 -16.30 3.84
C ALA A 270 2.16 -17.08 5.14
N LYS A 271 2.17 -18.42 5.07
CA LYS A 271 2.03 -19.30 6.25
C LYS A 271 3.20 -19.14 7.22
N LEU A 272 4.45 -19.11 6.72
CA LEU A 272 5.63 -18.94 7.55
C LEU A 272 5.61 -17.61 8.32
N LEU A 273 5.12 -16.54 7.68
CA LEU A 273 5.09 -15.21 8.26
C LEU A 273 3.82 -14.90 9.07
N GLY A 274 2.80 -15.78 9.06
CA GLY A 274 1.49 -15.55 9.70
C GLY A 274 0.65 -14.52 8.94
N LEU A 275 0.81 -14.45 7.62
CA LEU A 275 0.17 -13.47 6.73
C LEU A 275 -0.81 -14.11 5.74
N GLU A 276 -1.37 -15.29 6.05
CA GLU A 276 -2.32 -15.98 5.18
C GLU A 276 -3.57 -15.14 4.89
N ARG A 277 -4.07 -14.41 5.88
CA ARG A 277 -5.28 -13.61 5.74
C ARG A 277 -5.09 -12.39 4.82
N PRO A 278 -4.08 -11.52 4.99
CA PRO A 278 -3.80 -10.47 4.01
C PRO A 278 -3.47 -11.01 2.62
N CYS A 279 -2.72 -12.12 2.52
CA CYS A 279 -2.42 -12.80 1.27
C CYS A 279 -3.72 -13.24 0.56
N TRP A 280 -4.66 -13.84 1.29
CA TRP A 280 -5.96 -14.25 0.76
C TRP A 280 -6.74 -13.07 0.15
N PHE A 281 -6.79 -11.93 0.84
CA PHE A 281 -7.43 -10.73 0.30
C PHE A 281 -6.74 -10.25 -0.98
N ALA A 282 -5.41 -10.15 -0.97
CA ALA A 282 -4.64 -9.71 -2.13
C ALA A 282 -4.90 -10.60 -3.34
N VAL A 283 -4.74 -11.92 -3.20
CA VAL A 283 -5.01 -12.89 -4.26
C VAL A 283 -6.45 -12.79 -4.77
N ARG A 284 -7.43 -12.64 -3.87
CA ARG A 284 -8.83 -12.50 -4.25
C ARG A 284 -9.07 -11.28 -5.14
N TYR A 285 -8.56 -10.11 -4.75
CA TYR A 285 -8.79 -8.88 -5.50
C TYR A 285 -7.93 -8.76 -6.75
N LEU A 286 -6.75 -9.36 -6.78
CA LEU A 286 -5.97 -9.49 -8.02
C LEU A 286 -6.70 -10.37 -9.04
N ASN A 287 -7.25 -11.51 -8.62
CA ASN A 287 -8.06 -12.35 -9.51
C ASN A 287 -9.34 -11.64 -9.97
N LEU A 288 -9.96 -10.84 -9.09
CA LEU A 288 -11.20 -10.14 -9.39
C LEU A 288 -10.98 -8.98 -10.37
N PHE A 289 -9.93 -8.18 -10.17
CA PHE A 289 -9.74 -6.93 -10.92
C PHE A 289 -8.73 -7.05 -12.06
N PHE A 290 -7.70 -7.89 -11.92
CA PHE A 290 -6.63 -8.01 -12.90
C PHE A 290 -6.60 -9.36 -13.61
N HIS A 291 -7.52 -10.27 -13.29
CA HIS A 291 -7.66 -11.60 -13.91
C HIS A 291 -6.38 -12.46 -13.85
N GLU A 292 -5.61 -12.33 -12.75
CA GLU A 292 -4.29 -12.98 -12.59
C GLU A 292 -4.36 -14.51 -12.44
N HIS A 293 -5.55 -15.08 -12.19
CA HIS A 293 -5.77 -16.52 -12.04
C HIS A 293 -4.90 -17.20 -10.97
N ILE A 294 -4.56 -16.47 -9.90
CA ILE A 294 -3.75 -16.96 -8.78
C ILE A 294 -4.53 -18.03 -8.01
N PRO A 295 -3.95 -19.22 -7.74
CA PRO A 295 -4.60 -20.22 -6.91
C PRO A 295 -4.93 -19.67 -5.52
N VAL A 296 -6.20 -19.74 -5.12
CA VAL A 296 -6.65 -19.29 -3.79
C VAL A 296 -6.55 -20.45 -2.80
N SER A 297 -5.70 -20.32 -1.79
CA SER A 297 -5.67 -21.27 -0.68
C SER A 297 -6.82 -21.00 0.28
N ASN A 298 -7.42 -22.05 0.85
CA ASN A 298 -8.44 -21.92 1.90
C ASN A 298 -7.85 -21.55 3.27
N ALA A 299 -6.53 -21.35 3.37
CA ALA A 299 -5.82 -21.13 4.62
C ALA A 299 -6.19 -19.82 5.33
N GLY A 300 -6.81 -18.86 4.65
CA GLY A 300 -7.26 -17.59 5.24
C GLY A 300 -8.49 -17.70 6.15
N GLY A 301 -9.12 -18.88 6.29
CA GLY A 301 -10.23 -19.12 7.21
C GLY A 301 -11.53 -18.36 6.89
N MET A 302 -11.68 -17.84 5.65
CA MET A 302 -12.85 -17.05 5.26
C MET A 302 -13.96 -17.94 4.71
N ASN A 303 -15.12 -17.90 5.38
CA ASN A 303 -16.33 -18.48 4.81
C ASN A 303 -16.92 -17.57 3.71
N VAL A 304 -17.82 -18.12 2.90
CA VAL A 304 -18.41 -17.44 1.73
C VAL A 304 -19.17 -16.17 2.12
N ILE A 305 -19.89 -16.19 3.24
CA ILE A 305 -20.67 -15.03 3.71
C ILE A 305 -19.73 -13.89 4.11
N SER A 306 -18.69 -14.20 4.89
CA SER A 306 -17.67 -13.20 5.27
C SER A 306 -16.95 -12.64 4.05
N ALA A 307 -16.58 -13.48 3.09
CA ALA A 307 -15.97 -13.04 1.84
C ALA A 307 -16.90 -12.07 1.07
N TRP A 308 -18.17 -12.40 0.95
CA TRP A 308 -19.17 -11.54 0.32
C TRP A 308 -19.34 -10.20 1.05
N CYS A 309 -19.40 -10.21 2.38
CA CYS A 309 -19.45 -8.96 3.15
C CYS A 309 -18.22 -8.07 2.90
N TYR A 310 -17.03 -8.66 2.91
CA TYR A 310 -15.79 -7.91 2.62
C TYR A 310 -15.75 -7.38 1.19
N ASP A 311 -16.21 -8.15 0.20
CA ASP A 311 -16.28 -7.67 -1.18
C ASP A 311 -17.18 -6.43 -1.29
N ARG A 312 -18.35 -6.45 -0.61
CA ARG A 312 -19.24 -5.28 -0.56
C ARG A 312 -18.54 -4.06 0.02
N LEU A 313 -17.83 -4.22 1.12
CA LEU A 313 -17.17 -3.11 1.81
C LEU A 313 -15.97 -2.60 1.01
N PHE A 314 -15.04 -3.48 0.63
CA PHE A 314 -13.80 -3.08 -0.04
C PHE A 314 -14.05 -2.54 -1.45
N VAL A 315 -14.82 -3.23 -2.29
CA VAL A 315 -15.08 -2.79 -3.67
C VAL A 315 -15.78 -1.42 -3.67
N THR A 316 -16.77 -1.22 -2.78
CA THR A 316 -17.44 0.06 -2.64
C THR A 316 -16.46 1.18 -2.26
N THR A 317 -15.50 0.88 -1.37
CA THR A 317 -14.55 1.89 -0.88
C THR A 317 -13.40 2.13 -1.87
N PHE A 318 -12.92 1.09 -2.56
CA PHE A 318 -11.86 1.22 -3.55
C PHE A 318 -12.27 2.03 -4.77
N PHE A 319 -13.56 1.99 -5.12
CA PHE A 319 -14.12 2.67 -6.29
C PHE A 319 -14.96 3.90 -5.94
N ASP A 320 -14.72 4.51 -4.78
CA ASP A 320 -15.25 5.84 -4.48
C ASP A 320 -14.39 6.90 -5.16
N LEU A 321 -14.69 7.15 -6.42
CA LEU A 321 -13.88 7.94 -7.33
C LEU A 321 -14.65 9.16 -7.86
N PRO A 322 -13.94 10.24 -8.24
CA PRO A 322 -14.57 11.40 -8.90
C PRO A 322 -15.39 10.97 -10.11
N HIS A 323 -16.52 11.63 -10.31
CA HIS A 323 -17.46 11.41 -11.42
C HIS A 323 -18.17 10.05 -11.42
N GLU A 324 -18.01 9.23 -10.38
CA GLU A 324 -18.81 8.03 -10.17
C GLU A 324 -19.97 8.31 -9.21
N LYS A 325 -21.09 7.59 -9.41
CA LYS A 325 -22.20 7.65 -8.46
C LYS A 325 -21.89 6.76 -7.26
N SER A 326 -21.53 7.38 -6.15
CA SER A 326 -21.33 6.68 -4.90
C SER A 326 -22.64 6.07 -4.40
N PRO A 327 -22.66 4.80 -3.99
CA PRO A 327 -23.84 4.18 -3.39
C PRO A 327 -24.15 4.87 -2.05
N TRP A 328 -25.44 4.95 -1.72
CA TRP A 328 -25.91 5.59 -0.49
C TRP A 328 -25.30 5.03 0.80
N TYR A 329 -24.89 3.76 0.78
CA TYR A 329 -24.27 3.08 1.92
C TYR A 329 -22.74 3.25 2.02
N LEU A 330 -22.09 3.98 1.12
CA LEU A 330 -20.65 4.23 1.13
C LEU A 330 -20.12 4.80 2.47
N PRO A 331 -20.79 5.81 3.11
CA PRO A 331 -20.31 6.30 4.41
C PRO A 331 -20.32 5.21 5.48
N VAL A 332 -21.31 4.31 5.46
CA VAL A 332 -21.40 3.18 6.37
C VAL A 332 -20.28 2.18 6.09
N ALA A 333 -20.03 1.84 4.82
CA ALA A 333 -18.96 0.93 4.42
C ALA A 333 -17.58 1.45 4.89
N ARG A 334 -17.29 2.74 4.69
CA ARG A 334 -16.06 3.37 5.19
C ARG A 334 -15.93 3.27 6.71
N LYS A 335 -16.99 3.58 7.45
CA LYS A 335 -16.98 3.49 8.92
C LYS A 335 -16.80 2.06 9.44
N LEU A 336 -17.39 1.08 8.77
CA LEU A 336 -17.20 -0.33 9.11
C LEU A 336 -15.75 -0.79 8.85
N LEU A 337 -15.14 -0.37 7.75
CA LEU A 337 -13.75 -0.68 7.45
C LEU A 337 -12.78 0.05 8.40
N GLU A 338 -13.03 1.32 8.73
CA GLU A 338 -12.29 2.08 9.72
C GLU A 338 -12.34 1.38 11.10
N ALA A 339 -13.53 1.04 11.58
CA ALA A 339 -13.72 0.33 12.83
C ALA A 339 -13.02 -1.04 12.84
N ARG A 340 -13.11 -1.78 11.70
CA ARG A 340 -12.40 -3.04 11.52
C ARG A 340 -10.88 -2.84 11.58
N GLY A 341 -10.35 -1.80 10.92
CA GLY A 341 -8.92 -1.50 10.91
C GLY A 341 -8.40 -1.29 12.33
N HIS A 342 -9.08 -0.46 13.12
CA HIS A 342 -8.75 -0.28 14.54
C HIS A 342 -8.83 -1.58 15.35
N TRP A 343 -9.87 -2.39 15.13
CA TRP A 343 -10.04 -3.67 15.80
C TRP A 343 -8.92 -4.67 15.49
N VAL A 344 -8.46 -4.70 14.24
CA VAL A 344 -7.37 -5.60 13.82
C VAL A 344 -6.02 -5.12 14.34
N LYS A 345 -5.80 -3.81 14.40
CA LYS A 345 -4.51 -3.22 14.85
C LYS A 345 -4.32 -3.27 16.37
N MET A 346 -5.39 -3.18 17.15
CA MET A 346 -5.31 -2.99 18.60
C MET A 346 -6.09 -4.07 19.35
N SER A 347 -5.57 -4.47 20.52
CA SER A 347 -6.39 -5.26 21.46
C SER A 347 -7.57 -4.41 21.97
N PRO A 348 -8.71 -5.02 22.37
CA PRO A 348 -9.89 -4.28 22.84
C PRO A 348 -9.60 -3.30 23.96
N LEU A 349 -8.68 -3.64 24.88
CA LEU A 349 -8.29 -2.79 25.99
C LEU A 349 -7.55 -1.54 25.49
N ILE A 350 -6.58 -1.70 24.61
CA ILE A 350 -5.80 -0.58 24.03
C ILE A 350 -6.69 0.28 23.15
N LEU A 351 -7.59 -0.33 22.38
CA LEU A 351 -8.57 0.39 21.58
C LEU A 351 -9.46 1.29 22.43
N SER A 352 -9.94 0.81 23.59
CA SER A 352 -10.76 1.62 24.50
C SER A 352 -9.99 2.83 25.05
N VAL A 353 -8.73 2.64 25.44
CA VAL A 353 -7.84 3.74 25.89
C VAL A 353 -7.59 4.74 24.77
N HIS A 354 -7.32 4.27 23.55
CA HIS A 354 -7.09 5.14 22.39
C HIS A 354 -8.33 5.98 22.04
N LEU A 355 -9.51 5.35 22.00
CA LEU A 355 -10.77 6.05 21.74
C LEU A 355 -11.07 7.10 22.84
N TRP A 356 -10.85 6.75 24.09
CA TRP A 356 -11.00 7.70 25.20
C TRP A 356 -10.07 8.92 25.06
N HIS A 357 -8.79 8.68 24.74
CA HIS A 357 -7.84 9.77 24.50
C HIS A 357 -8.29 10.68 23.35
N LYS A 358 -8.66 10.12 22.19
CA LYS A 358 -9.16 10.91 21.06
C LYS A 358 -10.43 11.71 21.37
N LEU A 359 -11.36 11.14 22.13
CA LEU A 359 -12.55 11.87 22.59
C LEU A 359 -12.17 13.04 23.49
N LYS A 360 -11.25 12.82 24.45
CA LYS A 360 -10.75 13.88 25.35
C LYS A 360 -10.08 15.02 24.56
N VAL A 361 -9.19 14.70 23.63
CA VAL A 361 -8.51 15.70 22.78
C VAL A 361 -9.54 16.48 21.96
N ARG A 362 -10.49 15.81 21.31
CA ARG A 362 -11.55 16.46 20.53
C ARG A 362 -12.42 17.38 21.37
N TYR A 363 -12.76 16.96 22.60
CA TYR A 363 -13.54 17.78 23.54
C TYR A 363 -12.77 19.02 23.99
N LEU A 364 -11.46 18.90 24.26
CA LEU A 364 -10.62 20.01 24.68
C LEU A 364 -10.36 21.00 23.53
N THR A 365 -10.15 20.52 22.30
CA THR A 365 -9.95 21.38 21.12
C THR A 365 -11.24 22.10 20.70
N SER A 366 -12.41 21.50 20.87
CA SER A 366 -13.69 22.15 20.58
C SER A 366 -14.04 23.28 21.56
N ARG A 367 -13.34 23.40 22.70
CA ARG A 367 -13.53 24.42 23.71
C ARG A 367 -12.50 25.56 23.65
N LYS A 368 -11.48 25.50 22.78
CA LYS A 368 -10.60 26.64 22.57
C LYS A 368 -11.38 27.71 21.79
N PRO A 369 -11.52 28.97 22.32
CA PRO A 369 -12.08 30.04 21.54
C PRO A 369 -11.26 30.22 20.27
N GLN A 370 -11.92 30.44 19.14
CA GLN A 370 -11.25 30.99 17.95
C GLN A 370 -10.76 32.36 18.35
N GLU A 371 -9.49 32.50 18.70
CA GLU A 371 -8.86 33.81 18.79
C GLU A 371 -8.87 34.39 17.37
N ALA A 372 -9.61 35.46 17.23
CA ALA A 372 -9.83 36.23 16.01
C ALA A 372 -8.57 37.00 15.61
#